data_3196353b6b17107466aee47b9ab9433a
#
_entry.id   3196353b6b17107466aee47b9ab9433a
#
_cell.length_a   1.000
_cell.length_b   1.000
_cell.length_c   1.000
_cell.angle_alpha   90.00
_cell.angle_beta   90.00
_cell.angle_gamma   90.00
#
_symmetry.space_group_name_H-M   'P 1'
#
loop_
_entity.id
_entity.type
_entity.pdbx_description
1 polymer ?
#
loop_
_entity_poly.entity_id
_entity_poly.type
_entity_poly.pdbx_seq_one_letter_code
_entity_poly.pdbx_strand_id
1 'polypeptide(L)'
;AVQRSGDPWFNNSDFWIRGISSFTGNTNPLVLVDGVERSLHDIDPEEIASFSVLKDAAASAVYGVRGANGVVMIETKRGKIGKPQVNVRFEHSFTQPIKIPDYIGSVKYLELINEMYAEQGRNPFVSEATLLNYKNQTDPELYPDVNWWDVISKDHADNTKANVSVNGGTDILRYALVAGYYNENGIIERDKNQEWDSSLKVSRYTVRSNVDVNVTPTTLFRANVGVFLQTRNAPPGD
;
A
#
# COMPACT_ATOMS: atom_id res chain seq x y z
N ALA A 1 -14.66 0.74 -1.44
CA ALA A 1 -13.22 1.02 -1.33
C ALA A 1 -12.68 1.40 -2.71
N VAL A 2 -11.80 2.34 -2.76
CA VAL A 2 -11.13 2.78 -3.98
C VAL A 2 -9.63 2.78 -3.70
N GLN A 3 -8.87 2.03 -4.49
CA GLN A 3 -7.43 2.07 -4.51
C GLN A 3 -6.99 3.12 -5.54
N ARG A 4 -6.18 4.09 -5.14
CA ARG A 4 -5.78 5.22 -5.99
C ARG A 4 -4.55 4.94 -6.84
N SER A 5 -3.67 4.07 -6.37
CA SER A 5 -2.44 3.69 -7.04
C SER A 5 -2.08 2.24 -6.73
N GLY A 6 -1.30 1.61 -7.60
CA GLY A 6 -0.67 0.31 -7.37
C GLY A 6 0.73 0.42 -6.76
N ASP A 7 1.24 1.64 -6.58
CA ASP A 7 2.57 1.84 -6.01
C ASP A 7 2.59 1.56 -4.51
N PRO A 8 3.66 0.99 -3.96
CA PRO A 8 3.79 0.67 -2.54
C PRO A 8 3.54 1.86 -1.60
N TRP A 9 3.86 3.07 -2.05
CA TRP A 9 3.66 4.30 -1.30
C TRP A 9 2.20 4.75 -1.21
N PHE A 10 1.44 4.55 -2.28
CA PHE A 10 0.08 5.05 -2.45
C PHE A 10 -0.98 3.95 -2.43
N ASN A 11 -0.62 2.72 -2.07
CA ASN A 11 -1.50 1.56 -2.02
C ASN A 11 -2.45 1.59 -0.81
N ASN A 12 -2.93 2.77 -0.45
CA ASN A 12 -3.96 2.95 0.57
C ASN A 12 -5.34 2.95 -0.10
N SER A 13 -6.21 2.08 0.38
CA SER A 13 -7.59 2.06 -0.09
C SER A 13 -8.43 2.99 0.78
N ASP A 14 -9.05 3.98 0.16
CA ASP A 14 -10.07 4.79 0.82
C ASP A 14 -11.38 4.01 0.89
N PHE A 15 -12.05 4.10 2.02
CA PHE A 15 -13.28 3.37 2.30
C PHE A 15 -14.36 4.33 2.80
N TRP A 16 -15.51 4.32 2.13
CA TRP A 16 -16.69 5.10 2.51
C TRP A 16 -17.89 4.18 2.71
N ILE A 17 -18.72 4.49 3.70
CA ILE A 17 -19.90 3.68 4.03
C ILE A 17 -21.12 4.18 3.25
N ARG A 18 -21.25 5.50 3.02
CA ARG A 18 -22.42 6.15 2.40
C ARG A 18 -22.09 7.12 1.26
N GLY A 19 -20.92 7.05 0.68
CA GLY A 19 -20.45 7.98 -0.32
C GLY A 19 -19.67 9.16 0.27
N ILE A 20 -19.28 10.08 -0.59
CA ILE A 20 -18.44 11.23 -0.24
C ILE A 20 -19.35 12.40 0.12
N SER A 21 -20.06 12.35 1.24
CA SER A 21 -20.79 13.49 1.76
C SER A 21 -20.35 13.74 3.20
N SER A 22 -19.88 14.94 3.48
CA SER A 22 -19.44 15.32 4.81
C SER A 22 -19.99 16.69 5.19
N PHE A 23 -20.51 16.78 6.42
CA PHE A 23 -20.91 18.05 7.02
C PHE A 23 -19.72 18.75 7.71
N THR A 24 -18.63 17.99 8.00
CA THR A 24 -17.48 18.44 8.79
C THR A 24 -16.15 18.42 8.02
N GLY A 25 -16.16 18.14 6.70
CA GLY A 25 -14.96 18.03 5.88
C GLY A 25 -14.24 16.65 5.95
N ASN A 26 -14.47 15.84 6.96
CA ASN A 26 -13.95 14.48 7.04
C ASN A 26 -15.01 13.48 6.52
N THR A 27 -14.64 12.67 5.55
CA THR A 27 -15.52 11.67 4.92
C THR A 27 -15.23 10.23 5.38
N ASN A 28 -14.17 10.02 6.16
CA ASN A 28 -13.76 8.71 6.59
C ASN A 28 -14.64 8.20 7.75
N PRO A 29 -15.00 6.90 7.78
CA PRO A 29 -15.67 6.30 8.91
C PRO A 29 -14.74 6.24 10.12
N LEU A 30 -15.33 6.22 11.31
CA LEU A 30 -14.61 5.93 12.55
C LEU A 30 -14.25 4.45 12.60
N VAL A 31 -12.97 4.13 12.72
CA VAL A 31 -12.49 2.74 12.84
C VAL A 31 -12.08 2.46 14.29
N LEU A 32 -12.69 1.44 14.87
CA LEU A 32 -12.44 0.99 16.25
C LEU A 32 -11.91 -0.44 16.25
N VAL A 33 -10.73 -0.64 16.81
CA VAL A 33 -10.10 -1.95 17.00
C VAL A 33 -10.11 -2.29 18.48
N ASP A 34 -10.87 -3.32 18.85
CA ASP A 34 -11.11 -3.67 20.26
C ASP A 34 -11.58 -2.46 21.10
N GLY A 35 -12.34 -1.55 20.49
CA GLY A 35 -12.87 -0.34 21.12
C GLY A 35 -11.94 0.88 21.08
N VAL A 36 -10.74 0.77 20.55
CA VAL A 36 -9.76 1.86 20.43
C VAL A 36 -9.72 2.36 18.99
N GLU A 37 -9.76 3.68 18.78
CA GLU A 37 -9.64 4.28 17.45
C GLU A 37 -8.24 4.05 16.85
N ARG A 38 -8.23 3.51 15.65
CA ARG A 38 -6.99 3.24 14.88
C ARG A 38 -7.23 3.40 13.39
N SER A 39 -6.15 3.57 12.65
CA SER A 39 -6.20 3.50 11.19
C SER A 39 -6.44 2.08 10.71
N LEU A 40 -7.30 1.90 9.71
CA LEU A 40 -7.50 0.59 9.07
C LEU A 40 -6.22 0.08 8.39
N HIS A 41 -5.35 0.98 7.97
CA HIS A 41 -4.08 0.65 7.30
C HIS A 41 -3.02 0.05 8.24
N ASP A 42 -3.19 0.22 9.56
CA ASP A 42 -2.25 -0.25 10.57
C ASP A 42 -2.57 -1.65 11.08
N ILE A 43 -3.58 -2.31 10.50
CA ILE A 43 -4.09 -3.59 10.97
C ILE A 43 -3.75 -4.68 9.94
N ASP A 44 -3.11 -5.75 10.39
CA ASP A 44 -2.94 -6.92 9.55
C ASP A 44 -4.28 -7.69 9.50
N PRO A 45 -4.79 -8.06 8.30
CA PRO A 45 -5.99 -8.90 8.17
C PRO A 45 -5.93 -10.19 9.00
N GLU A 46 -4.75 -10.74 9.23
CA GLU A 46 -4.57 -11.93 10.05
C GLU A 46 -4.80 -11.71 11.56
N GLU A 47 -4.82 -10.45 12.02
CA GLU A 47 -5.22 -10.11 13.41
C GLU A 47 -6.73 -10.15 13.61
N ILE A 48 -7.52 -10.02 12.52
CA ILE A 48 -8.96 -9.80 12.57
C ILE A 48 -9.70 -11.12 12.86
N ALA A 49 -10.58 -11.10 13.84
CA ALA A 49 -11.52 -12.17 14.11
C ALA A 49 -12.92 -11.86 13.53
N SER A 50 -13.39 -10.64 13.73
CA SER A 50 -14.69 -10.19 13.22
C SER A 50 -14.64 -8.72 12.79
N PHE A 51 -15.56 -8.37 11.89
CA PHE A 51 -15.69 -7.06 11.32
C PHE A 51 -17.18 -6.69 11.27
N SER A 52 -17.55 -5.58 11.87
CA SER A 52 -18.92 -5.08 11.90
C SER A 52 -18.98 -3.61 11.47
N VAL A 53 -20.00 -3.25 10.74
CA VAL A 53 -20.23 -1.87 10.30
C VAL A 53 -21.53 -1.35 10.88
N LEU A 54 -21.43 -0.33 11.72
CA LEU A 54 -22.59 0.40 12.23
C LEU A 54 -22.89 1.57 11.30
N LYS A 55 -24.13 1.64 10.85
CA LYS A 55 -24.63 2.67 9.96
C LYS A 55 -25.73 3.47 10.65
N ASP A 56 -25.92 4.70 10.20
CA ASP A 56 -27.08 5.52 10.57
C ASP A 56 -27.18 5.91 12.05
N ALA A 57 -28.41 5.95 12.51
CA ALA A 57 -28.76 6.32 13.86
C ALA A 57 -28.07 5.48 14.95
N ALA A 58 -27.79 4.20 14.67
CA ALA A 58 -27.08 3.32 15.60
C ALA A 58 -25.64 3.80 15.87
N ALA A 59 -24.91 4.21 14.81
CA ALA A 59 -23.56 4.74 14.97
C ALA A 59 -23.57 6.09 15.69
N SER A 60 -24.47 6.99 15.29
CA SER A 60 -24.59 8.33 15.90
C SER A 60 -25.09 8.29 17.34
N ALA A 61 -25.95 7.36 17.69
CA ALA A 61 -26.47 7.21 19.06
C ALA A 61 -25.37 6.81 20.06
N VAL A 62 -24.39 5.99 19.63
CA VAL A 62 -23.30 5.51 20.50
C VAL A 62 -22.08 6.44 20.43
N TYR A 63 -21.72 6.93 19.26
CA TYR A 63 -20.45 7.64 19.01
C TYR A 63 -20.64 9.13 18.66
N GLY A 64 -21.89 9.62 18.70
CA GLY A 64 -22.21 11.02 18.43
C GLY A 64 -21.78 11.47 17.03
N VAL A 65 -21.30 12.69 16.92
CA VAL A 65 -20.87 13.31 15.66
C VAL A 65 -19.73 12.50 15.00
N ARG A 66 -18.89 11.85 15.78
CA ARG A 66 -17.79 11.01 15.25
C ARG A 66 -18.28 9.79 14.47
N GLY A 67 -19.48 9.30 14.81
CA GLY A 67 -20.14 8.20 14.10
C GLY A 67 -20.96 8.61 12.87
N ALA A 68 -21.02 9.89 12.53
CA ALA A 68 -21.88 10.41 11.45
C ALA A 68 -21.58 9.78 10.07
N ASN A 69 -20.32 9.46 9.80
CA ASN A 69 -19.88 8.79 8.56
C ASN A 69 -19.93 7.24 8.65
N GLY A 70 -20.49 6.71 9.77
CA GLY A 70 -20.49 5.30 10.10
C GLY A 70 -19.31 4.89 10.97
N VAL A 71 -19.43 3.74 11.59
CA VAL A 71 -18.40 3.16 12.48
C VAL A 71 -18.06 1.76 12.00
N VAL A 72 -16.79 1.50 11.86
CA VAL A 72 -16.23 0.17 11.59
C VAL A 72 -15.69 -0.38 12.90
N MET A 73 -16.25 -1.48 13.37
CA MET A 73 -15.81 -2.18 14.56
C MET A 73 -15.05 -3.43 14.15
N ILE A 74 -13.83 -3.53 14.61
CA ILE A 74 -12.93 -4.66 14.37
C ILE A 74 -12.63 -5.32 15.71
N GLU A 75 -12.91 -6.60 15.80
CA GLU A 75 -12.49 -7.43 16.90
C GLU A 75 -11.28 -8.26 16.49
N THR A 76 -10.24 -8.24 17.32
CA THR A 76 -9.05 -9.02 17.05
C THR A 76 -9.15 -10.43 17.61
N LYS A 77 -8.37 -11.36 17.03
CA LYS A 77 -8.33 -12.77 17.44
C LYS A 77 -8.00 -12.89 18.92
N ARG A 78 -8.79 -13.69 19.66
CA ARG A 78 -8.61 -13.98 21.07
C ARG A 78 -8.28 -15.44 21.30
N GLY A 79 -7.65 -15.73 22.41
CA GLY A 79 -7.36 -17.08 22.85
C GLY A 79 -8.63 -17.89 23.12
N LYS A 80 -8.59 -19.16 22.77
CA LYS A 80 -9.64 -20.15 23.06
C LYS A 80 -9.09 -21.20 24.01
N ILE A 81 -9.97 -21.75 24.84
CA ILE A 81 -9.63 -22.89 25.69
C ILE A 81 -9.25 -24.07 24.80
N GLY A 82 -8.09 -24.65 25.03
CA GLY A 82 -7.58 -25.77 24.25
C GLY A 82 -6.06 -25.80 24.15
N LYS A 83 -5.56 -26.82 23.49
CA LYS A 83 -4.12 -26.94 23.21
C LYS A 83 -3.67 -25.78 22.31
N PRO A 84 -2.42 -25.33 22.45
CA PRO A 84 -1.86 -24.33 21.56
C PRO A 84 -2.00 -24.73 20.09
N GLN A 85 -2.56 -23.83 19.29
CA GLN A 85 -2.66 -23.96 17.85
C GLN A 85 -1.73 -22.95 17.21
N VAL A 86 -0.82 -23.43 16.40
CA VAL A 86 0.12 -22.60 15.63
C VAL A 86 -0.31 -22.63 14.18
N ASN A 87 -0.48 -21.45 13.58
CA ASN A 87 -0.72 -21.28 12.17
C ASN A 87 0.39 -20.42 11.57
N VAL A 88 0.98 -20.89 10.46
CA VAL A 88 2.00 -20.17 9.70
C VAL A 88 1.49 -20.00 8.29
N ARG A 89 1.54 -18.77 7.80
CA ARG A 89 1.17 -18.41 6.42
C ARG A 89 2.33 -17.67 5.78
N PHE A 90 2.71 -18.11 4.60
CA PHE A 90 3.69 -17.44 3.76
C PHE A 90 3.09 -17.23 2.37
N GLU A 91 3.23 -16.02 1.86
CA GLU A 91 2.78 -15.63 0.53
C GLU A 91 3.89 -14.87 -0.18
N HIS A 92 4.11 -15.22 -1.43
CA HIS A 92 4.98 -14.47 -2.32
C HIS A 92 4.20 -14.18 -3.60
N SER A 93 4.24 -12.95 -4.04
CA SER A 93 3.48 -12.51 -5.22
C SER A 93 4.30 -11.56 -6.07
N PHE A 94 3.97 -11.52 -7.36
CA PHE A 94 4.55 -10.61 -8.34
C PHE A 94 3.50 -9.59 -8.76
N THR A 95 3.90 -8.33 -8.79
CA THR A 95 3.07 -7.24 -9.28
C THR A 95 3.70 -6.71 -10.56
N GLN A 96 2.91 -6.55 -11.61
CA GLN A 96 3.35 -6.00 -12.88
C GLN A 96 2.39 -4.90 -13.36
N PRO A 97 2.86 -3.92 -14.15
CA PRO A 97 1.98 -2.92 -14.75
C PRO A 97 0.96 -3.59 -15.66
N ILE A 98 -0.31 -3.21 -15.53
CA ILE A 98 -1.39 -3.71 -16.41
C ILE A 98 -1.26 -3.09 -17.80
N LYS A 99 -0.80 -1.82 -17.86
CA LYS A 99 -0.60 -1.08 -19.10
C LYS A 99 0.59 -0.15 -18.94
N ILE A 100 1.49 -0.21 -19.89
CA ILE A 100 2.59 0.72 -20.06
C ILE A 100 2.23 1.65 -21.21
N PRO A 101 2.36 2.99 -21.07
CA PRO A 101 2.19 3.89 -22.19
C PRO A 101 3.18 3.54 -23.32
N ASP A 102 2.69 3.62 -24.54
CA ASP A 102 3.56 3.46 -25.71
C ASP A 102 4.25 4.78 -25.98
N TYR A 103 5.53 4.86 -25.61
CA TYR A 103 6.35 6.06 -25.78
C TYR A 103 6.96 6.07 -27.17
N ILE A 104 6.86 7.21 -27.87
CA ILE A 104 7.53 7.42 -29.15
C ILE A 104 9.03 7.65 -28.92
N GLY A 105 9.88 7.05 -29.77
CA GLY A 105 11.32 7.30 -29.77
C GLY A 105 11.69 8.70 -30.29
N SER A 106 12.95 9.05 -30.09
CA SER A 106 13.50 10.37 -30.45
C SER A 106 13.30 10.70 -31.91
N VAL A 107 13.48 9.74 -32.80
CA VAL A 107 13.29 9.93 -34.25
C VAL A 107 11.87 10.38 -34.55
N LYS A 108 10.88 9.63 -34.09
CA LYS A 108 9.47 9.93 -34.34
C LYS A 108 9.05 11.26 -33.72
N TYR A 109 9.57 11.57 -32.53
CA TYR A 109 9.33 12.85 -31.87
C TYR A 109 9.86 14.02 -32.70
N LEU A 110 11.09 13.93 -33.23
CA LEU A 110 11.70 14.97 -34.04
C LEU A 110 11.01 15.13 -35.39
N GLU A 111 10.56 14.04 -36.02
CA GLU A 111 9.76 14.08 -37.24
C GLU A 111 8.46 14.87 -37.02
N LEU A 112 7.72 14.55 -35.95
CA LEU A 112 6.47 15.24 -35.60
C LEU A 112 6.68 16.72 -35.28
N ILE A 113 7.75 17.10 -34.60
CA ILE A 113 8.07 18.50 -34.35
C ILE A 113 8.42 19.23 -35.68
N ASN A 114 9.21 18.61 -36.56
CA ASN A 114 9.49 19.21 -37.86
C ASN A 114 8.23 19.41 -38.71
N GLU A 115 7.31 18.44 -38.70
CA GLU A 115 6.02 18.55 -39.36
C GLU A 115 5.18 19.72 -38.81
N MET A 116 5.10 19.83 -37.48
CA MET A 116 4.42 20.94 -36.80
C MET A 116 5.03 22.32 -37.17
N TYR A 117 6.36 22.40 -37.27
CA TYR A 117 7.04 23.64 -37.65
C TYR A 117 6.76 23.99 -39.11
N ALA A 118 6.74 22.99 -39.99
CA ALA A 118 6.40 23.20 -41.42
C ALA A 118 4.97 23.70 -41.60
N GLU A 119 4.00 23.15 -40.87
CA GLU A 119 2.62 23.64 -40.92
C GLU A 119 2.46 25.10 -40.44
N GLN A 120 3.35 25.55 -39.54
CA GLN A 120 3.42 26.95 -39.09
C GLN A 120 4.21 27.86 -40.05
N GLY A 121 4.71 27.36 -41.19
CA GLY A 121 5.58 28.09 -42.10
C GLY A 121 6.94 28.44 -41.53
N ARG A 122 7.42 27.68 -40.53
CA ARG A 122 8.71 27.90 -39.85
C ARG A 122 9.78 26.94 -40.44
N ASN A 123 11.03 27.31 -40.27
CA ASN A 123 12.13 26.39 -40.57
C ASN A 123 12.08 25.15 -39.67
N PRO A 124 12.54 23.98 -40.17
CA PRO A 124 12.60 22.76 -39.38
C PRO A 124 13.30 22.97 -38.02
N PHE A 125 12.78 22.36 -36.97
CA PHE A 125 13.39 22.38 -35.63
C PHE A 125 14.78 21.74 -35.64
N VAL A 126 14.90 20.58 -36.32
CA VAL A 126 16.20 19.93 -36.58
C VAL A 126 16.40 19.76 -38.07
N SER A 127 17.68 19.83 -38.51
CA SER A 127 18.05 19.61 -39.90
C SER A 127 17.84 18.14 -40.32
N GLU A 128 17.67 17.91 -41.60
CA GLU A 128 17.56 16.56 -42.15
C GLU A 128 18.84 15.73 -41.87
N ALA A 129 20.03 16.33 -41.89
CA ALA A 129 21.27 15.68 -41.52
C ALA A 129 21.27 15.24 -40.06
N THR A 130 20.75 16.08 -39.14
CA THR A 130 20.59 15.73 -37.72
C THR A 130 19.59 14.59 -37.53
N LEU A 131 18.45 14.64 -38.22
CA LEU A 131 17.46 13.56 -38.16
C LEU A 131 18.01 12.23 -38.67
N LEU A 132 18.87 12.28 -39.72
CA LEU A 132 19.54 11.09 -40.24
C LEU A 132 20.52 10.50 -39.22
N ASN A 133 21.22 11.34 -38.47
CA ASN A 133 22.11 10.88 -37.41
C ASN A 133 21.33 10.15 -36.28
N TYR A 134 20.16 10.65 -35.90
CA TYR A 134 19.27 9.93 -34.95
C TYR A 134 18.79 8.61 -35.55
N LYS A 135 18.39 8.58 -36.83
CA LYS A 135 17.92 7.34 -37.48
C LYS A 135 19.02 6.28 -37.58
N ASN A 136 20.24 6.71 -37.88
CA ASN A 136 21.36 5.79 -38.05
C ASN A 136 22.12 5.49 -36.75
N GLN A 137 21.76 6.17 -35.64
CA GLN A 137 22.45 6.03 -34.35
C GLN A 137 23.97 6.20 -34.50
N THR A 138 24.39 7.21 -35.28
CA THR A 138 25.82 7.43 -35.64
C THR A 138 26.69 7.69 -34.43
N ASP A 139 26.15 8.34 -33.41
CA ASP A 139 26.75 8.56 -32.11
C ASP A 139 25.65 8.54 -31.05
N PRO A 140 25.47 7.42 -30.28
CA PRO A 140 24.40 7.28 -29.31
C PRO A 140 24.49 8.28 -28.12
N GLU A 141 25.66 8.85 -27.86
CA GLU A 141 25.81 9.87 -26.80
C GLU A 141 25.31 11.25 -27.27
N LEU A 142 25.53 11.59 -28.54
CA LEU A 142 25.08 12.85 -29.11
C LEU A 142 23.65 12.78 -29.67
N TYR A 143 23.22 11.61 -30.15
CA TYR A 143 21.90 11.39 -30.74
C TYR A 143 21.16 10.24 -30.04
N PRO A 144 20.82 10.41 -28.72
CA PRO A 144 20.24 9.34 -27.94
C PRO A 144 18.80 9.01 -28.37
N ASP A 145 18.50 7.72 -28.44
CA ASP A 145 17.13 7.21 -28.60
C ASP A 145 16.87 6.17 -27.50
N VAL A 146 16.56 6.65 -26.32
CA VAL A 146 16.45 5.86 -25.09
C VAL A 146 14.99 5.77 -24.67
N ASN A 147 14.48 4.54 -24.53
CA ASN A 147 13.23 4.31 -23.81
C ASN A 147 13.50 4.36 -22.31
N TRP A 148 13.24 5.51 -21.71
CA TRP A 148 13.49 5.71 -20.29
C TRP A 148 12.67 4.78 -19.39
N TRP A 149 11.50 4.36 -19.86
CA TRP A 149 10.70 3.38 -19.10
C TRP A 149 11.46 2.08 -18.91
N ASP A 150 12.04 1.53 -19.98
CA ASP A 150 12.79 0.28 -19.94
C ASP A 150 14.08 0.39 -19.12
N VAL A 151 14.63 1.61 -19.02
CA VAL A 151 15.85 1.87 -18.23
C VAL A 151 15.57 1.94 -16.75
N ILE A 152 14.43 2.54 -16.35
CA ILE A 152 14.15 2.83 -14.93
C ILE A 152 13.19 1.84 -14.29
N SER A 153 12.51 0.99 -15.06
CA SER A 153 11.51 0.07 -14.51
C SER A 153 11.89 -1.40 -14.70
N LYS A 154 11.38 -2.21 -13.80
CA LYS A 154 11.40 -3.67 -13.87
C LYS A 154 10.10 -4.16 -14.49
N ASP A 155 10.14 -5.32 -15.10
CA ASP A 155 8.94 -5.97 -15.62
C ASP A 155 7.94 -6.32 -14.50
N HIS A 156 8.47 -6.63 -13.31
CA HIS A 156 7.67 -6.97 -12.13
C HIS A 156 8.37 -6.56 -10.84
N ALA A 157 7.58 -6.44 -9.79
CA ALA A 157 8.03 -6.23 -8.42
C ALA A 157 7.59 -7.39 -7.53
N ASP A 158 8.44 -7.75 -6.57
CA ASP A 158 8.21 -8.83 -5.63
C ASP A 158 7.55 -8.32 -4.36
N ASN A 159 6.52 -9.04 -3.90
CA ASN A 159 5.86 -8.78 -2.64
C ASN A 159 5.89 -10.05 -1.79
N THR A 160 6.23 -9.90 -0.52
CA THR A 160 6.32 -11.02 0.41
C THR A 160 5.50 -10.73 1.66
N LYS A 161 4.68 -11.69 2.07
CA LYS A 161 3.93 -11.65 3.32
C LYS A 161 4.19 -12.94 4.11
N ALA A 162 4.50 -12.78 5.39
CA ALA A 162 4.67 -13.90 6.32
C ALA A 162 3.92 -13.60 7.61
N ASN A 163 3.09 -14.53 8.06
CA ASN A 163 2.34 -14.40 9.28
C ASN A 163 2.49 -15.66 10.13
N VAL A 164 2.63 -15.45 11.42
CA VAL A 164 2.61 -16.52 12.43
C VAL A 164 1.56 -16.17 13.46
N SER A 165 0.65 -17.07 13.75
CA SER A 165 -0.30 -16.92 14.84
C SER A 165 -0.28 -18.11 15.77
N VAL A 166 -0.39 -17.83 17.06
CA VAL A 166 -0.47 -18.84 18.12
C VAL A 166 -1.66 -18.49 19.00
N ASN A 167 -2.58 -19.39 19.19
CA ASN A 167 -3.69 -19.22 20.11
C ASN A 167 -3.89 -20.47 20.95
N GLY A 168 -4.35 -20.29 22.17
CA GLY A 168 -4.61 -21.38 23.09
C GLY A 168 -5.03 -20.88 24.45
N GLY A 169 -5.20 -21.79 25.39
CA GLY A 169 -5.50 -21.39 26.77
C GLY A 169 -6.15 -22.48 27.61
N THR A 170 -6.33 -22.10 28.84
CA THR A 170 -7.05 -22.86 29.89
C THR A 170 -8.22 -22.03 30.35
N ASP A 171 -8.97 -22.53 31.35
CA ASP A 171 -10.03 -21.78 32.01
C ASP A 171 -9.52 -20.51 32.71
N ILE A 172 -8.24 -20.50 33.12
CA ILE A 172 -7.60 -19.39 33.82
C ILE A 172 -6.96 -18.39 32.85
N LEU A 173 -6.19 -18.87 31.85
CA LEU A 173 -5.41 -18.06 30.93
C LEU A 173 -5.78 -18.41 29.51
N ARG A 174 -6.15 -17.41 28.72
CA ARG A 174 -6.32 -17.52 27.26
C ARG A 174 -5.44 -16.50 26.58
N TYR A 175 -4.81 -16.90 25.50
CA TYR A 175 -3.92 -16.02 24.75
C TYR A 175 -4.04 -16.20 23.25
N ALA A 176 -3.86 -15.10 22.54
CA ALA A 176 -3.66 -15.08 21.08
C ALA A 176 -2.49 -14.14 20.78
N LEU A 177 -1.53 -14.66 20.02
CA LEU A 177 -0.39 -13.90 19.50
C LEU A 177 -0.43 -13.98 17.98
N VAL A 178 -0.29 -12.84 17.31
CA VAL A 178 -0.15 -12.75 15.85
C VAL A 178 1.07 -11.90 15.57
N ALA A 179 1.98 -12.38 14.74
CA ALA A 179 3.12 -11.63 14.25
C ALA A 179 3.09 -11.65 12.71
N GLY A 180 3.22 -10.50 12.09
CA GLY A 180 3.18 -10.32 10.65
C GLY A 180 4.39 -9.56 10.14
N TYR A 181 4.86 -9.98 8.98
CA TYR A 181 5.84 -9.28 8.16
C TYR A 181 5.26 -9.11 6.75
N TYR A 182 5.33 -7.90 6.24
CA TYR A 182 4.94 -7.57 4.88
C TYR A 182 6.03 -6.71 4.24
N ASN A 183 6.47 -7.11 3.06
CA ASN A 183 7.39 -6.35 2.23
C ASN A 183 6.79 -6.18 0.84
N GLU A 184 6.73 -4.96 0.37
CA GLU A 184 6.25 -4.59 -0.96
C GLU A 184 7.31 -3.75 -1.65
N ASN A 185 7.74 -4.20 -2.82
CA ASN A 185 8.67 -3.49 -3.67
C ASN A 185 7.92 -2.83 -4.83
N GLY A 186 8.40 -1.67 -5.27
CA GLY A 186 7.94 -1.02 -6.49
C GLY A 186 8.68 -1.51 -7.73
N ILE A 187 8.15 -1.15 -8.88
CA ILE A 187 8.73 -1.48 -10.19
C ILE A 187 9.90 -0.59 -10.58
N ILE A 188 10.11 0.53 -9.88
CA ILE A 188 11.25 1.41 -10.16
C ILE A 188 12.55 0.73 -9.73
N GLU A 189 13.50 0.64 -10.66
CA GLU A 189 14.80 0.04 -10.40
C GLU A 189 15.68 0.98 -9.58
N ARG A 190 16.49 0.38 -8.70
CA ARG A 190 17.50 1.14 -7.98
C ARG A 190 18.65 1.48 -8.93
N ASP A 191 18.96 2.77 -9.04
CA ASP A 191 20.22 3.19 -9.66
C ASP A 191 21.40 2.89 -8.71
N LYS A 192 22.25 1.95 -9.11
CA LYS A 192 23.42 1.52 -8.34
C LYS A 192 24.54 2.56 -8.29
N ASN A 193 24.50 3.55 -9.19
CA ASN A 193 25.49 4.62 -9.26
C ASN A 193 25.17 5.78 -8.30
N GLN A 194 23.97 5.78 -7.71
CA GLN A 194 23.55 6.78 -6.73
C GLN A 194 23.80 6.30 -5.30
N GLU A 195 24.20 7.22 -4.42
CA GLU A 195 24.37 6.92 -2.99
C GLU A 195 23.02 6.65 -2.31
N TRP A 196 21.95 7.26 -2.82
CA TRP A 196 20.59 7.06 -2.31
C TRP A 196 19.84 5.97 -3.10
N ASP A 197 18.87 5.37 -2.46
CA ASP A 197 18.07 4.29 -3.05
C ASP A 197 16.81 4.87 -3.72
N SER A 198 16.78 4.86 -5.05
CA SER A 198 15.66 5.33 -5.88
C SER A 198 14.46 4.39 -5.90
N SER A 199 14.60 3.17 -5.36
CA SER A 199 13.53 2.19 -5.40
C SER A 199 12.39 2.54 -4.43
N LEU A 200 11.16 2.23 -4.83
CA LEU A 200 10.02 2.25 -3.92
C LEU A 200 9.97 0.97 -3.13
N LYS A 201 9.96 1.08 -1.80
CA LYS A 201 9.88 -0.08 -0.91
C LYS A 201 9.13 0.25 0.36
N VAL A 202 8.24 -0.65 0.76
CA VAL A 202 7.54 -0.58 2.04
C VAL A 202 7.75 -1.90 2.79
N SER A 203 8.18 -1.81 4.05
CA SER A 203 8.24 -2.97 4.95
C SER A 203 7.41 -2.68 6.18
N ARG A 204 6.55 -3.61 6.55
CA ARG A 204 5.66 -3.52 7.72
C ARG A 204 5.91 -4.71 8.64
N TYR A 205 5.95 -4.42 9.93
CA TYR A 205 6.05 -5.39 10.99
C TYR A 205 4.89 -5.16 11.93
N THR A 206 4.12 -6.20 12.19
CA THR A 206 2.97 -6.15 13.10
C THR A 206 3.11 -7.21 14.18
N VAL A 207 2.75 -6.85 15.39
CA VAL A 207 2.66 -7.81 16.50
C VAL A 207 1.39 -7.48 17.29
N ARG A 208 0.54 -8.46 17.48
CA ARG A 208 -0.65 -8.38 18.31
C ARG A 208 -0.59 -9.46 19.38
N SER A 209 -0.79 -9.08 20.63
CA SER A 209 -0.90 -9.99 21.76
C SER A 209 -2.17 -9.68 22.54
N ASN A 210 -3.08 -10.62 22.62
CA ASN A 210 -4.30 -10.54 23.41
C ASN A 210 -4.24 -11.62 24.49
N VAL A 211 -4.30 -11.20 25.74
CA VAL A 211 -4.24 -12.09 26.91
C VAL A 211 -5.43 -11.81 27.81
N ASP A 212 -6.17 -12.84 28.12
CA ASP A 212 -7.30 -12.83 29.04
C ASP A 212 -6.97 -13.74 30.24
N VAL A 213 -6.99 -13.19 31.45
CA VAL A 213 -6.71 -13.94 32.70
C VAL A 213 -7.91 -13.84 33.64
N ASN A 214 -8.51 -14.96 33.97
CA ASN A 214 -9.51 -15.06 35.05
C ASN A 214 -8.78 -15.07 36.39
N VAL A 215 -8.61 -13.89 36.99
CA VAL A 215 -7.90 -13.72 38.26
C VAL A 215 -8.74 -14.34 39.41
N THR A 216 -10.05 -14.19 39.35
CA THR A 216 -11.03 -14.84 40.22
C THR A 216 -12.22 -15.28 39.36
N PRO A 217 -13.16 -16.08 39.88
CA PRO A 217 -14.39 -16.44 39.17
C PRO A 217 -15.21 -15.21 38.68
N THR A 218 -15.04 -14.06 39.32
CA THR A 218 -15.78 -12.83 39.04
C THR A 218 -14.89 -11.72 38.42
N THR A 219 -13.57 -11.92 38.34
CA THR A 219 -12.63 -10.90 37.90
C THR A 219 -11.85 -11.38 36.70
N LEU A 220 -12.04 -10.71 35.57
CA LEU A 220 -11.33 -10.92 34.34
C LEU A 220 -10.35 -9.76 34.06
N PHE A 221 -9.06 -10.07 33.96
CA PHE A 221 -8.05 -9.14 33.48
C PHE A 221 -7.82 -9.34 31.96
N ARG A 222 -7.83 -8.26 31.19
CA ARG A 222 -7.57 -8.27 29.75
C ARG A 222 -6.40 -7.34 29.43
N ALA A 223 -5.43 -7.86 28.69
CA ALA A 223 -4.33 -7.09 28.15
C ALA A 223 -4.29 -7.26 26.62
N ASN A 224 -4.45 -6.16 25.90
CA ASN A 224 -4.36 -6.12 24.46
C ASN A 224 -3.18 -5.22 24.08
N VAL A 225 -2.16 -5.79 23.47
CA VAL A 225 -0.97 -5.07 23.03
C VAL A 225 -0.88 -5.19 21.50
N GLY A 226 -0.72 -4.06 20.82
CA GLY A 226 -0.51 -4.02 19.38
C GLY A 226 0.68 -3.12 19.05
N VAL A 227 1.59 -3.63 18.24
CA VAL A 227 2.74 -2.90 17.71
C VAL A 227 2.64 -2.88 16.20
N PHE A 228 2.83 -1.71 15.62
CA PHE A 228 2.92 -1.50 14.18
C PHE A 228 4.19 -0.68 13.90
N LEU A 229 5.06 -1.21 13.08
CA LEU A 229 6.24 -0.52 12.59
C LEU A 229 6.25 -0.59 11.07
N GLN A 230 6.39 0.58 10.43
CA GLN A 230 6.51 0.65 8.98
C GLN A 230 7.74 1.47 8.61
N THR A 231 8.55 0.89 7.74
CA THR A 231 9.65 1.60 7.08
C THR A 231 9.30 1.80 5.61
N ARG A 232 9.64 2.96 5.09
CA ARG A 232 9.40 3.34 3.70
C ARG A 232 10.69 3.86 3.09
N ASN A 233 10.95 3.41 1.89
CA ASN A 233 11.94 4.01 1.02
C ASN A 233 11.22 4.55 -0.21
N ALA A 234 11.52 5.76 -0.58
CA ALA A 234 10.98 6.40 -1.78
C ALA A 234 12.00 7.39 -2.33
N PRO A 235 11.99 7.67 -3.63
CA PRO A 235 12.75 8.78 -4.17
C PRO A 235 12.41 10.07 -3.40
N PRO A 236 13.38 10.96 -3.19
CA PRO A 236 13.09 12.27 -2.62
C PRO A 236 12.06 12.95 -3.54
N GLY A 237 10.88 13.25 -2.98
CA GLY A 237 9.88 14.08 -3.66
C GLY A 237 10.30 15.55 -3.57
N ASP A 238 10.03 16.30 -4.62
CA ASP A 238 10.12 17.78 -4.61
C ASP A 238 9.04 18.38 -3.72
#